data_cb6374ab2a26f9ce9cf2b99777ad0a4a
#
_entry.id   cb6374ab2a26f9ce9cf2b99777ad0a4a
#
_cell.length_a   1.000
_cell.length_b   1.000
_cell.length_c   1.000
_cell.angle_alpha   90.00
_cell.angle_beta   90.00
_cell.angle_gamma   90.00
#
_symmetry.space_group_name_H-M   'P 1'
#
loop_
_entity.id
_entity.type
_entity.pdbx_description
1 polymer ?
#
loop_
_entity_poly.entity_id
_entity_poly.type
_entity_poly.pdbx_seq_one_letter_code
_entity_poly.pdbx_strand_id
1 'polypeptide(L)'
;MRIFTSWSGDRSKDAALGLKSLLQDLFEEAVQVFVSEHITPGEAWAQRLGTELEQSEFGILCLTRDNWQSPWLLFEAGAIAKKFASSRVVPYLIDELPAASDRSPLAQFQHVRADREGTWRLVEAINSIRDNPKPSDRLERSFTKWWPDLEQTLKTVQASNPGQPPIRSDRELFETILQRLETWSQSRQQAYVDLPPIELTHLRNLRDHPDLNYRRDSNLQKELRHLRDIGLIKNRKPITDLPASFKLGEDFDMTAKGYSHLQNVAPAPGEEPGTP
;
A
#
# COMPACT_ATOMS: atom_id res chain seq x y z
N MET A 1 7.46 15.52 -1.78
CA MET A 1 6.24 14.85 -1.35
C MET A 1 5.43 14.40 -2.55
N ARG A 2 4.93 13.15 -2.56
CA ARG A 2 4.06 12.62 -3.63
C ARG A 2 2.63 12.42 -3.13
N ILE A 3 1.67 12.89 -3.91
CA ILE A 3 0.23 12.75 -3.66
C ILE A 3 -0.38 11.92 -4.77
N PHE A 4 -1.09 10.87 -4.40
CA PHE A 4 -1.89 10.09 -5.32
C PHE A 4 -3.34 10.57 -5.29
N THR A 5 -3.93 10.85 -6.45
CA THR A 5 -5.32 11.25 -6.57
C THR A 5 -6.08 10.26 -7.44
N SER A 6 -7.05 9.57 -6.84
CA SER A 6 -7.89 8.57 -7.48
C SER A 6 -9.24 9.14 -7.87
N TRP A 7 -9.76 8.68 -9.01
CA TRP A 7 -11.05 9.08 -9.56
C TRP A 7 -11.69 7.94 -10.38
N SER A 8 -12.98 8.01 -10.60
CA SER A 8 -13.70 7.09 -11.49
C SER A 8 -14.88 7.83 -12.14
N GLY A 9 -14.88 7.92 -13.48
CA GLY A 9 -15.84 8.70 -14.25
C GLY A 9 -15.45 10.16 -14.47
N ASP A 10 -15.97 10.77 -15.52
CA ASP A 10 -15.54 12.08 -16.04
C ASP A 10 -15.67 13.21 -15.01
N ARG A 11 -16.79 13.23 -14.26
CA ARG A 11 -17.03 14.24 -13.22
C ARG A 11 -15.94 14.28 -12.15
N SER A 12 -15.59 13.11 -11.62
CA SER A 12 -14.53 13.02 -10.62
C SER A 12 -13.14 13.24 -11.20
N LYS A 13 -12.93 12.93 -12.48
CA LYS A 13 -11.70 13.24 -13.20
C LYS A 13 -11.47 14.75 -13.29
N ASP A 14 -12.47 15.49 -13.72
CA ASP A 14 -12.37 16.94 -13.88
C ASP A 14 -12.08 17.60 -12.53
N ALA A 15 -12.76 17.17 -11.47
CA ALA A 15 -12.48 17.62 -10.12
C ALA A 15 -11.05 17.28 -9.64
N ALA A 16 -10.57 16.07 -9.95
CA ALA A 16 -9.21 15.62 -9.61
C ALA A 16 -8.14 16.45 -10.34
N LEU A 17 -8.38 16.78 -11.63
CA LEU A 17 -7.49 17.64 -12.41
C LEU A 17 -7.48 19.08 -11.89
N GLY A 18 -8.65 19.64 -11.56
CA GLY A 18 -8.73 20.95 -10.93
C GLY A 18 -8.01 21.01 -9.57
N LEU A 19 -8.20 19.98 -8.76
CA LEU A 19 -7.50 19.87 -7.47
C LEU A 19 -5.98 19.73 -7.65
N LYS A 20 -5.53 18.95 -8.64
CA LYS A 20 -4.12 18.86 -9.01
C LYS A 20 -3.54 20.22 -9.34
N SER A 21 -4.22 21.00 -10.20
CA SER A 21 -3.79 22.34 -10.57
C SER A 21 -3.65 23.24 -9.35
N LEU A 22 -4.66 23.30 -8.48
CA LEU A 22 -4.59 24.05 -7.23
C LEU A 22 -3.38 23.66 -6.37
N LEU A 23 -3.17 22.36 -6.15
CA LEU A 23 -2.07 21.88 -5.31
C LEU A 23 -0.70 22.19 -5.92
N GLN A 24 -0.56 22.12 -7.24
CA GLN A 24 0.66 22.51 -7.95
C GLN A 24 0.93 24.01 -7.84
N ASP A 25 -0.09 24.86 -7.98
CA ASP A 25 0.02 26.30 -7.83
C ASP A 25 0.35 26.70 -6.38
N LEU A 26 -0.18 25.97 -5.40
CA LEU A 26 0.10 26.22 -3.97
C LEU A 26 1.49 25.77 -3.55
N PHE A 27 1.96 24.64 -4.03
CA PHE A 27 3.15 23.99 -3.50
C PHE A 27 4.30 23.87 -4.51
N GLU A 28 4.06 24.23 -5.78
CA GLU A 28 5.04 24.20 -6.86
C GLU A 28 5.71 22.82 -7.00
N GLU A 29 7.00 22.75 -7.19
CA GLU A 29 7.76 21.51 -7.32
C GLU A 29 7.83 20.67 -6.02
N ALA A 30 7.48 21.27 -4.88
CA ALA A 30 7.55 20.60 -3.59
C ALA A 30 6.48 19.50 -3.42
N VAL A 31 5.43 19.51 -4.27
CA VAL A 31 4.37 18.49 -4.29
C VAL A 31 4.16 17.99 -5.71
N GLN A 32 4.31 16.70 -5.90
CA GLN A 32 4.00 16.02 -7.15
C GLN A 32 2.65 15.31 -7.01
N VAL A 33 1.66 15.75 -7.77
CA VAL A 33 0.32 15.14 -7.77
C VAL A 33 0.20 14.20 -8.96
N PHE A 34 0.12 12.93 -8.66
CA PHE A 34 -0.20 11.90 -9.64
C PHE A 34 -1.72 11.68 -9.66
N VAL A 35 -2.33 11.90 -10.80
CA VAL A 35 -3.75 11.61 -11.03
C VAL A 35 -3.84 10.30 -11.79
N SER A 36 -4.57 9.31 -11.25
CA SER A 36 -4.73 8.02 -11.91
C SER A 36 -5.38 8.21 -13.28
N GLU A 37 -4.63 8.05 -14.36
CA GLU A 37 -5.16 8.13 -15.71
C GLU A 37 -5.79 6.78 -16.10
N HIS A 38 -6.85 6.83 -16.95
CA HIS A 38 -7.34 5.66 -17.65
C HIS A 38 -6.24 5.18 -18.61
N ILE A 39 -5.57 4.11 -18.24
CA ILE A 39 -4.51 3.52 -19.06
C ILE A 39 -5.14 2.65 -20.13
N THR A 40 -4.61 2.80 -21.35
CA THR A 40 -4.99 2.04 -22.52
C THR A 40 -4.89 0.53 -22.29
N PRO A 41 -5.82 -0.30 -22.79
CA PRO A 41 -5.71 -1.75 -22.66
C PRO A 41 -4.38 -2.26 -23.25
N GLY A 42 -3.59 -2.99 -22.44
CA GLY A 42 -2.35 -3.63 -22.87
C GLY A 42 -1.08 -3.23 -22.12
N GLU A 43 -1.06 -2.14 -21.39
CA GLU A 43 0.09 -1.82 -20.53
C GLU A 43 -0.03 -2.46 -19.13
N ALA A 44 1.12 -2.68 -18.51
CA ALA A 44 1.26 -3.19 -17.13
C ALA A 44 0.77 -2.16 -16.07
N TRP A 45 -0.46 -1.65 -16.29
CA TRP A 45 -1.12 -0.62 -15.50
C TRP A 45 -1.18 -0.95 -14.01
N ALA A 46 -1.46 -2.19 -13.67
CA ALA A 46 -1.51 -2.64 -12.29
C ALA A 46 -0.16 -2.51 -11.57
N GLN A 47 0.96 -2.71 -12.30
CA GLN A 47 2.29 -2.50 -11.75
C GLN A 47 2.57 -1.01 -11.54
N ARG A 48 2.23 -0.17 -12.53
CA ARG A 48 2.45 1.28 -12.46
C ARG A 48 1.65 1.91 -11.33
N LEU A 49 0.37 1.54 -11.20
CA LEU A 49 -0.46 2.01 -10.11
C LEU A 49 0.06 1.54 -8.75
N GLY A 50 0.45 0.26 -8.64
CA GLY A 50 1.09 -0.26 -7.43
C GLY A 50 2.32 0.55 -7.05
N THR A 51 3.19 0.85 -8.01
CA THR A 51 4.40 1.64 -7.81
C THR A 51 4.07 3.08 -7.39
N GLU A 52 3.11 3.74 -8.04
CA GLU A 52 2.72 5.11 -7.70
C GLU A 52 2.06 5.19 -6.31
N LEU A 53 1.19 4.24 -5.99
CA LEU A 53 0.66 4.09 -4.64
C LEU A 53 1.78 3.84 -3.63
N GLU A 54 2.75 3.00 -4.00
CA GLU A 54 3.91 2.70 -3.16
C GLU A 54 4.80 3.90 -2.90
N GLN A 55 4.91 4.82 -3.79
CA GLN A 55 5.75 6.00 -3.68
C GLN A 55 5.01 7.22 -3.13
N SER A 56 3.68 7.15 -2.99
CA SER A 56 2.87 8.28 -2.51
C SER A 56 2.82 8.32 -0.98
N GLU A 57 2.86 9.50 -0.43
CA GLU A 57 2.81 9.78 1.01
C GLU A 57 1.41 10.23 1.45
N PHE A 58 0.55 10.56 0.49
CA PHE A 58 -0.81 11.03 0.73
C PHE A 58 -1.73 10.56 -0.41
N GLY A 59 -2.96 10.17 -0.09
CA GLY A 59 -3.97 9.72 -1.03
C GLY A 59 -5.23 10.58 -0.97
N ILE A 60 -5.75 10.96 -2.13
CA ILE A 60 -7.02 11.68 -2.25
C ILE A 60 -7.96 10.84 -3.11
N LEU A 61 -9.17 10.60 -2.62
CA LEU A 61 -10.20 9.86 -3.35
C LEU A 61 -11.31 10.83 -3.76
N CYS A 62 -11.41 11.17 -5.04
CA CYS A 62 -12.43 12.07 -5.56
C CYS A 62 -13.76 11.33 -5.73
N LEU A 63 -14.71 11.59 -4.83
CA LEU A 63 -15.98 10.89 -4.73
C LEU A 63 -17.16 11.72 -5.22
N THR A 64 -17.97 11.09 -6.08
CA THR A 64 -19.26 11.58 -6.54
C THR A 64 -20.36 10.59 -6.20
N ARG A 65 -21.63 10.97 -6.37
CA ARG A 65 -22.77 10.03 -6.25
C ARG A 65 -22.66 8.84 -7.18
N ASP A 66 -21.96 9.00 -8.30
CA ASP A 66 -21.90 7.98 -9.34
C ASP A 66 -20.83 6.95 -9.09
N ASN A 67 -19.78 7.31 -8.32
CA ASN A 67 -18.58 6.49 -8.21
C ASN A 67 -18.27 5.97 -6.79
N TRP A 68 -18.95 6.42 -5.72
CA TRP A 68 -18.64 6.04 -4.35
C TRP A 68 -18.73 4.53 -4.08
N GLN A 69 -19.52 3.80 -4.90
CA GLN A 69 -19.60 2.34 -4.89
C GLN A 69 -18.69 1.68 -5.93
N SER A 70 -17.92 2.46 -6.68
CA SER A 70 -17.03 1.88 -7.66
C SER A 70 -16.09 0.87 -6.99
N PRO A 71 -16.13 -0.41 -7.40
CA PRO A 71 -15.27 -1.45 -6.84
C PRO A 71 -13.80 -1.06 -6.94
N TRP A 72 -13.44 -0.29 -7.95
CA TRP A 72 -12.12 0.25 -8.17
C TRP A 72 -11.66 1.19 -7.04
N LEU A 73 -12.47 2.20 -6.71
CA LEU A 73 -12.17 3.13 -5.62
C LEU A 73 -12.11 2.42 -4.27
N LEU A 74 -12.97 1.43 -4.04
CA LEU A 74 -12.96 0.62 -2.81
C LEU A 74 -11.70 -0.24 -2.71
N PHE A 75 -11.25 -0.79 -3.84
CA PHE A 75 -10.00 -1.54 -3.90
C PHE A 75 -8.77 -0.65 -3.64
N GLU A 76 -8.70 0.51 -4.28
CA GLU A 76 -7.63 1.48 -4.06
C GLU A 76 -7.61 1.99 -2.62
N ALA A 77 -8.76 2.32 -2.06
CA ALA A 77 -8.88 2.71 -0.66
C ALA A 77 -8.35 1.63 0.29
N GLY A 78 -8.66 0.36 0.02
CA GLY A 78 -8.15 -0.78 0.77
C GLY A 78 -6.65 -1.01 0.61
N ALA A 79 -6.13 -0.88 -0.61
CA ALA A 79 -4.70 -1.02 -0.90
C ALA A 79 -3.88 0.10 -0.23
N ILE A 80 -4.40 1.32 -0.30
CA ILE A 80 -3.83 2.49 0.36
C ILE A 80 -3.90 2.30 1.89
N ALA A 81 -5.03 1.92 2.46
CA ALA A 81 -5.20 1.71 3.89
C ALA A 81 -4.25 0.65 4.47
N LYS A 82 -4.02 -0.44 3.73
CA LYS A 82 -3.14 -1.54 4.17
C LYS A 82 -1.67 -1.12 4.23
N LYS A 83 -1.22 -0.29 3.31
CA LYS A 83 0.18 0.16 3.27
C LYS A 83 0.47 1.20 4.34
N PHE A 84 -0.49 1.97 4.60
CA PHE A 84 -0.38 3.17 5.39
C PHE A 84 -1.07 2.99 6.76
N ALA A 85 -0.55 2.12 7.63
CA ALA A 85 -0.89 2.16 9.07
C ALA A 85 -0.65 3.56 9.69
N SER A 86 0.03 4.45 8.94
CA SER A 86 0.29 5.86 9.27
C SER A 86 -0.19 6.82 8.20
N SER A 87 -0.92 6.41 7.16
CA SER A 87 -1.16 7.26 5.99
C SER A 87 -2.54 7.80 5.88
N ARG A 88 -2.48 8.87 5.29
CA ARG A 88 -3.45 9.91 5.15
C ARG A 88 -4.17 9.72 3.84
N VAL A 89 -5.25 8.94 3.89
CA VAL A 89 -6.23 8.84 2.81
C VAL A 89 -7.38 9.76 3.17
N VAL A 90 -7.69 10.67 2.28
CA VAL A 90 -8.78 11.62 2.47
C VAL A 90 -9.79 11.49 1.33
N PRO A 91 -10.99 10.98 1.61
CA PRO A 91 -12.11 11.10 0.68
C PRO A 91 -12.47 12.58 0.48
N TYR A 92 -12.46 13.02 -0.76
CA TYR A 92 -12.83 14.38 -1.20
C TYR A 92 -14.21 14.30 -1.83
N LEU A 93 -15.24 14.73 -1.10
CA LEU A 93 -16.64 14.57 -1.49
C LEU A 93 -17.07 15.71 -2.39
N ILE A 94 -17.22 15.42 -3.68
CA ILE A 94 -17.68 16.37 -4.70
C ILE A 94 -19.19 16.59 -4.60
N ASP A 95 -19.92 15.50 -4.34
CA ASP A 95 -21.37 15.51 -4.10
C ASP A 95 -21.69 15.10 -2.65
N GLU A 96 -22.91 15.38 -2.20
CA GLU A 96 -23.47 14.71 -1.03
C GLU A 96 -23.69 13.23 -1.35
N LEU A 97 -23.10 12.35 -0.55
CA LEU A 97 -23.26 10.92 -0.72
C LEU A 97 -24.52 10.41 -0.01
N PRO A 98 -25.14 9.33 -0.49
CA PRO A 98 -26.28 8.70 0.18
C PRO A 98 -25.86 8.19 1.56
N ALA A 99 -26.80 8.10 2.52
CA ALA A 99 -26.57 7.54 3.87
C ALA A 99 -26.01 6.11 3.86
N ALA A 100 -26.25 5.35 2.79
CA ALA A 100 -25.66 4.03 2.60
C ALA A 100 -24.11 4.06 2.53
N SER A 101 -23.50 5.21 2.20
CA SER A 101 -22.05 5.37 2.18
C SER A 101 -21.42 5.24 3.56
N ASP A 102 -22.18 5.51 4.64
CA ASP A 102 -21.74 5.35 6.03
C ASP A 102 -21.41 3.90 6.41
N ARG A 103 -21.89 2.95 5.61
CA ARG A 103 -21.60 1.50 5.76
C ARG A 103 -20.51 1.01 4.80
N SER A 104 -19.96 1.88 3.99
CA SER A 104 -18.89 1.51 3.06
C SER A 104 -17.53 1.46 3.76
N PRO A 105 -16.55 0.74 3.21
CA PRO A 105 -15.16 0.79 3.69
C PRO A 105 -14.57 2.21 3.71
N LEU A 106 -15.15 3.15 2.96
CA LEU A 106 -14.72 4.56 2.93
C LEU A 106 -15.09 5.32 4.21
N ALA A 107 -16.11 4.87 4.96
CA ALA A 107 -16.54 5.52 6.20
C ALA A 107 -15.48 5.50 7.33
N GLN A 108 -14.48 4.62 7.22
CA GLN A 108 -13.35 4.60 8.15
C GLN A 108 -12.40 5.80 8.02
N PHE A 109 -12.47 6.51 6.90
CA PHE A 109 -11.60 7.65 6.64
C PHE A 109 -12.29 8.97 6.96
N GLN A 110 -11.55 9.90 7.54
CA GLN A 110 -12.02 11.26 7.68
C GLN A 110 -12.10 11.93 6.31
N HIS A 111 -13.30 12.30 5.91
CA HIS A 111 -13.55 12.95 4.63
C HIS A 111 -13.60 14.47 4.76
N VAL A 112 -13.40 15.14 3.63
CA VAL A 112 -13.64 16.57 3.47
C VAL A 112 -14.59 16.82 2.31
N ARG A 113 -15.39 17.89 2.38
CA ARG A 113 -16.24 18.30 1.26
C ARG A 113 -15.43 19.07 0.23
N ALA A 114 -15.82 18.98 -1.03
CA ALA A 114 -15.26 19.75 -2.12
C ALA A 114 -15.89 21.18 -2.16
N ASP A 115 -15.74 21.87 -1.03
CA ASP A 115 -16.07 23.28 -0.86
C ASP A 115 -14.82 24.03 -0.35
N ARG A 116 -14.95 25.34 -0.19
CA ARG A 116 -13.80 26.17 0.21
C ARG A 116 -13.21 25.76 1.55
N GLU A 117 -14.05 25.46 2.53
CA GLU A 117 -13.61 25.09 3.87
C GLU A 117 -12.98 23.71 3.90
N GLY A 118 -13.61 22.70 3.28
CA GLY A 118 -13.08 21.34 3.22
C GLY A 118 -11.79 21.26 2.40
N THR A 119 -11.71 22.00 1.30
CA THR A 119 -10.48 22.07 0.50
C THR A 119 -9.37 22.78 1.26
N TRP A 120 -9.68 23.82 2.03
CA TRP A 120 -8.70 24.47 2.89
C TRP A 120 -8.13 23.48 3.93
N ARG A 121 -8.99 22.73 4.62
CA ARG A 121 -8.57 21.69 5.57
C ARG A 121 -7.66 20.63 4.91
N LEU A 122 -7.98 20.23 3.69
CA LEU A 122 -7.14 19.31 2.92
C LEU A 122 -5.75 19.91 2.65
N VAL A 123 -5.71 21.16 2.21
CA VAL A 123 -4.46 21.89 1.94
C VAL A 123 -3.61 22.06 3.21
N GLU A 124 -4.23 22.39 4.34
CA GLU A 124 -3.54 22.46 5.64
C GLU A 124 -2.98 21.10 6.06
N ALA A 125 -3.76 20.03 5.91
CA ALA A 125 -3.33 18.68 6.21
C ALA A 125 -2.10 18.27 5.36
N ILE A 126 -2.14 18.56 4.07
CA ILE A 126 -1.00 18.34 3.16
C ILE A 126 0.21 19.18 3.60
N ASN A 127 0.01 20.46 3.88
CA ASN A 127 1.10 21.34 4.30
C ASN A 127 1.76 20.88 5.60
N SER A 128 0.99 20.39 6.56
CA SER A 128 1.46 19.99 7.89
C SER A 128 2.44 18.80 7.87
N ILE A 129 2.39 17.99 6.83
CA ILE A 129 3.23 16.77 6.72
C ILE A 129 4.44 16.94 5.82
N ARG A 130 4.59 18.11 5.23
CA ARG A 130 5.77 18.43 4.41
C ARG A 130 6.98 18.68 5.31
N ASP A 131 8.15 18.30 4.83
CA ASP A 131 9.42 18.57 5.54
C ASP A 131 9.64 20.08 5.77
N ASN A 132 9.10 20.90 4.86
CA ASN A 132 9.19 22.36 4.96
C ASN A 132 7.80 22.99 4.73
N PRO A 133 6.95 23.06 5.78
CA PRO A 133 5.62 23.62 5.67
C PRO A 133 5.65 25.13 5.39
N LYS A 134 4.77 25.58 4.51
CA LYS A 134 4.56 27.03 4.28
C LYS A 134 3.90 27.66 5.51
N PRO A 135 4.29 28.87 5.92
CA PRO A 135 3.58 29.62 6.96
C PRO A 135 2.10 29.80 6.59
N SER A 136 1.21 29.67 7.59
CA SER A 136 -0.24 29.65 7.38
C SER A 136 -0.75 30.91 6.63
N ASP A 137 -0.22 32.09 6.97
CA ASP A 137 -0.58 33.36 6.35
C ASP A 137 -0.23 33.43 4.85
N ARG A 138 0.89 32.84 4.46
CA ARG A 138 1.31 32.73 3.06
C ARG A 138 0.48 31.71 2.31
N LEU A 139 0.22 30.57 2.94
CA LEU A 139 -0.57 29.50 2.36
C LEU A 139 -2.00 29.99 2.08
N GLU A 140 -2.62 30.68 3.06
CA GLU A 140 -3.98 31.22 2.94
C GLU A 140 -4.09 32.29 1.83
N ARG A 141 -3.11 33.18 1.71
CA ARG A 141 -3.06 34.15 0.62
C ARG A 141 -2.99 33.48 -0.75
N SER A 142 -2.11 32.46 -0.87
CA SER A 142 -1.98 31.70 -2.11
C SER A 142 -3.27 30.92 -2.41
N PHE A 143 -3.86 30.27 -1.39
CA PHE A 143 -5.13 29.55 -1.53
C PHE A 143 -6.26 30.48 -1.98
N THR A 144 -6.41 31.65 -1.37
CA THR A 144 -7.43 32.63 -1.77
C THR A 144 -7.27 33.11 -3.20
N LYS A 145 -6.03 33.19 -3.69
CA LYS A 145 -5.75 33.55 -5.08
C LYS A 145 -6.19 32.48 -6.06
N TRP A 146 -5.90 31.21 -5.77
CA TRP A 146 -6.08 30.11 -6.75
C TRP A 146 -7.39 29.32 -6.55
N TRP A 147 -8.08 29.49 -5.42
CA TRP A 147 -9.35 28.84 -5.13
C TRP A 147 -10.45 29.10 -6.19
N PRO A 148 -10.63 30.31 -6.76
CA PRO A 148 -11.70 30.55 -7.71
C PRO A 148 -11.68 29.65 -8.91
N ASP A 149 -10.51 29.23 -9.40
CA ASP A 149 -10.39 28.36 -10.57
C ASP A 149 -10.89 26.94 -10.27
N LEU A 150 -10.52 26.39 -9.09
CA LEU A 150 -11.07 25.12 -8.64
C LEU A 150 -12.56 25.23 -8.33
N GLU A 151 -13.01 26.32 -7.70
CA GLU A 151 -14.43 26.54 -7.40
C GLU A 151 -15.29 26.51 -8.67
N GLN A 152 -14.82 27.15 -9.72
CA GLN A 152 -15.51 27.14 -11.02
C GLN A 152 -15.60 25.72 -11.60
N THR A 153 -14.52 24.97 -11.53
CA THR A 153 -14.49 23.55 -11.94
C THR A 153 -15.48 22.72 -11.14
N LEU A 154 -15.46 22.85 -9.81
CA LEU A 154 -16.37 22.11 -8.93
C LEU A 154 -17.84 22.45 -9.18
N LYS A 155 -18.17 23.73 -9.37
CA LYS A 155 -19.53 24.15 -9.73
C LYS A 155 -20.00 23.52 -11.04
N THR A 156 -19.13 23.48 -12.05
CA THR A 156 -19.43 22.85 -13.34
C THR A 156 -19.67 21.35 -13.18
N VAL A 157 -18.80 20.67 -12.43
CA VAL A 157 -18.92 19.24 -12.15
C VAL A 157 -20.19 18.90 -11.35
N GLN A 158 -20.53 19.70 -10.34
CA GLN A 158 -21.71 19.50 -9.52
C GLN A 158 -23.01 19.78 -10.29
N ALA A 159 -23.01 20.72 -11.21
CA ALA A 159 -24.15 21.05 -12.08
C ALA A 159 -24.36 20.06 -13.22
N SER A 160 -23.31 19.29 -13.60
CA SER A 160 -23.44 18.27 -14.63
C SER A 160 -24.29 17.10 -14.14
N ASN A 161 -25.20 16.62 -14.98
CA ASN A 161 -25.98 15.44 -14.65
C ASN A 161 -25.07 14.25 -14.40
N PRO A 162 -25.42 13.37 -13.42
CA PRO A 162 -24.74 12.12 -13.25
C PRO A 162 -24.69 11.37 -14.58
N GLY A 163 -23.50 11.21 -15.16
CA GLY A 163 -23.30 10.30 -16.28
C GLY A 163 -23.55 8.86 -15.80
N GLN A 164 -23.95 7.96 -16.69
CA GLN A 164 -23.88 6.54 -16.33
C GLN A 164 -22.43 6.27 -15.92
N PRO A 165 -22.20 5.63 -14.75
CA PRO A 165 -20.86 5.24 -14.38
C PRO A 165 -20.26 4.45 -15.55
N PRO A 166 -18.98 4.65 -15.90
CA PRO A 166 -18.36 3.85 -16.92
C PRO A 166 -18.52 2.39 -16.51
N ILE A 167 -19.34 1.66 -17.27
CA ILE A 167 -19.57 0.23 -17.07
C ILE A 167 -18.26 -0.47 -17.45
N ARG A 168 -17.31 -0.51 -16.52
CA ARG A 168 -16.39 -1.63 -16.55
C ARG A 168 -17.25 -2.83 -16.15
N SER A 169 -17.38 -3.79 -17.04
CA SER A 169 -18.14 -4.98 -16.70
C SER A 169 -17.55 -5.58 -15.43
N ASP A 170 -18.38 -6.04 -14.51
CA ASP A 170 -17.93 -6.76 -13.30
C ASP A 170 -16.90 -7.85 -13.66
N ARG A 171 -17.00 -8.38 -14.86
CA ARG A 171 -16.07 -9.32 -15.46
C ARG A 171 -14.65 -8.77 -15.64
N GLU A 172 -14.48 -7.57 -16.20
CA GLU A 172 -13.15 -6.94 -16.35
C GLU A 172 -12.53 -6.63 -14.99
N LEU A 173 -13.34 -6.28 -14.02
CA LEU A 173 -12.91 -6.07 -12.66
C LEU A 173 -12.47 -7.39 -12.00
N PHE A 174 -13.29 -8.46 -12.12
CA PHE A 174 -12.94 -9.78 -11.62
C PHE A 174 -11.68 -10.34 -12.29
N GLU A 175 -11.52 -10.19 -13.58
CA GLU A 175 -10.33 -10.58 -14.31
C GLU A 175 -9.09 -9.82 -13.81
N THR A 176 -9.22 -8.53 -13.55
CA THR A 176 -8.12 -7.71 -12.98
C THR A 176 -7.78 -8.12 -11.54
N ILE A 177 -8.78 -8.42 -10.73
CA ILE A 177 -8.59 -8.91 -9.34
C ILE A 177 -7.93 -10.29 -9.35
N LEU A 178 -8.42 -11.21 -10.20
CA LEU A 178 -7.84 -12.54 -10.33
C LEU A 178 -6.38 -12.48 -10.80
N GLN A 179 -6.09 -11.67 -11.81
CA GLN A 179 -4.73 -11.47 -12.31
C GLN A 179 -3.79 -10.90 -11.24
N ARG A 180 -4.29 -10.06 -10.35
CA ARG A 180 -3.52 -9.54 -9.21
C ARG A 180 -3.31 -10.57 -8.11
N LEU A 181 -4.33 -11.35 -7.81
CA LEU A 181 -4.20 -12.45 -6.86
C LEU A 181 -3.20 -13.50 -7.36
N GLU A 182 -3.19 -13.77 -8.67
CA GLU A 182 -2.20 -14.63 -9.31
C GLU A 182 -0.80 -14.02 -9.24
N THR A 183 -0.63 -12.75 -9.60
CA THR A 183 0.66 -12.04 -9.51
C THR A 183 1.14 -11.96 -8.06
N TRP A 184 0.24 -11.76 -7.12
CA TRP A 184 0.56 -11.71 -5.68
C TRP A 184 0.93 -13.09 -5.14
N SER A 185 0.24 -14.12 -5.61
CA SER A 185 0.55 -15.52 -5.33
C SER A 185 1.93 -15.89 -5.91
N GLN A 186 2.22 -15.48 -7.14
CA GLN A 186 3.51 -15.68 -7.79
C GLN A 186 4.64 -14.89 -7.12
N SER A 187 4.39 -13.66 -6.70
CA SER A 187 5.36 -12.85 -5.94
C SER A 187 5.63 -13.43 -4.55
N ARG A 188 4.63 -14.05 -3.93
CA ARG A 188 4.82 -14.85 -2.71
C ARG A 188 5.62 -16.11 -2.97
N GLN A 189 5.43 -16.76 -4.11
CA GLN A 189 6.23 -17.92 -4.51
C GLN A 189 7.66 -17.52 -4.92
N GLN A 190 7.87 -16.36 -5.54
CA GLN A 190 9.21 -15.84 -5.85
C GLN A 190 9.96 -15.27 -4.62
N ALA A 191 9.27 -14.90 -3.55
CA ALA A 191 9.89 -14.64 -2.24
C ALA A 191 10.32 -15.94 -1.53
N TYR A 192 10.07 -17.07 -2.14
CA TYR A 192 10.50 -18.39 -1.71
C TYR A 192 11.96 -18.55 -2.11
N VAL A 193 12.83 -18.39 -1.16
CA VAL A 193 14.24 -18.73 -1.34
C VAL A 193 14.31 -20.25 -1.36
N ASP A 194 14.72 -20.83 -2.50
CA ASP A 194 14.98 -22.28 -2.57
C ASP A 194 16.22 -22.58 -1.72
N LEU A 195 15.99 -23.07 -0.52
CA LEU A 195 17.04 -23.33 0.45
C LEU A 195 17.69 -24.69 0.17
N PRO A 196 19.01 -24.78 0.27
CA PRO A 196 19.68 -26.08 0.33
C PRO A 196 19.06 -26.99 1.40
N PRO A 197 18.94 -28.29 1.16
CA PRO A 197 18.30 -29.21 2.11
C PRO A 197 18.88 -29.17 3.53
N ILE A 198 20.16 -28.90 3.63
CA ILE A 198 20.85 -28.77 4.94
C ILE A 198 20.40 -27.53 5.72
N GLU A 199 20.24 -26.39 5.05
CA GLU A 199 19.77 -25.14 5.67
C GLU A 199 18.30 -25.25 6.10
N LEU A 200 17.49 -25.94 5.30
CA LEU A 200 16.12 -26.27 5.67
C LEU A 200 16.06 -27.17 6.91
N THR A 201 16.99 -28.12 7.02
CA THR A 201 17.15 -28.97 8.22
C THR A 201 17.50 -28.11 9.44
N HIS A 202 18.37 -27.11 9.32
CA HIS A 202 18.70 -26.21 10.43
C HIS A 202 17.49 -25.41 10.90
N LEU A 203 16.66 -24.91 9.97
CA LEU A 203 15.43 -24.21 10.32
C LEU A 203 14.42 -25.13 11.04
N ARG A 204 14.25 -26.36 10.55
CA ARG A 204 13.37 -27.34 11.19
C ARG A 204 13.89 -27.68 12.61
N ASN A 205 15.17 -27.93 12.75
CA ASN A 205 15.77 -28.21 14.06
C ASN A 205 15.64 -27.02 15.02
N LEU A 206 15.76 -25.80 14.54
CA LEU A 206 15.55 -24.62 15.39
C LEU A 206 14.09 -24.50 15.86
N ARG A 207 13.11 -24.95 15.04
CA ARG A 207 11.69 -24.98 15.42
C ARG A 207 11.37 -26.12 16.38
N ASP A 208 11.77 -27.33 16.03
CA ASP A 208 11.27 -28.58 16.63
C ASP A 208 12.19 -29.12 17.71
N HIS A 209 13.51 -28.88 17.60
CA HIS A 209 14.55 -29.37 18.46
C HIS A 209 15.57 -28.29 18.85
N PRO A 210 15.13 -27.17 19.47
CA PRO A 210 16.01 -26.03 19.78
C PRO A 210 17.20 -26.40 20.68
N ASP A 211 17.07 -27.47 21.47
CA ASP A 211 18.10 -27.97 22.38
C ASP A 211 19.13 -28.90 21.73
N LEU A 212 19.01 -29.17 20.43
CA LEU A 212 19.93 -30.02 19.70
C LEU A 212 21.36 -29.42 19.71
N ASN A 213 22.35 -30.22 20.12
CA ASN A 213 23.75 -29.80 20.11
C ASN A 213 24.33 -29.80 18.69
N TYR A 214 24.90 -28.68 18.33
CA TYR A 214 25.64 -28.48 17.08
C TYR A 214 27.14 -28.35 17.36
N ARG A 215 27.95 -28.93 16.48
CA ARG A 215 29.39 -28.72 16.49
C ARG A 215 29.76 -27.65 15.51
N ARG A 216 30.48 -26.63 15.95
CA ARG A 216 30.90 -25.53 15.09
C ARG A 216 31.92 -26.00 14.08
N ASP A 217 31.62 -25.79 12.80
CA ASP A 217 32.55 -25.89 11.68
C ASP A 217 32.34 -24.72 10.68
N SER A 218 33.21 -24.65 9.67
CA SER A 218 33.18 -23.56 8.71
C SER A 218 31.96 -23.59 7.78
N ASN A 219 31.39 -24.75 7.49
CA ASN A 219 30.22 -24.91 6.63
C ASN A 219 28.97 -24.48 7.36
N LEU A 220 28.75 -24.99 8.56
CA LEU A 220 27.65 -24.59 9.42
C LEU A 220 27.62 -23.05 9.63
N GLN A 221 28.78 -22.43 9.84
CA GLN A 221 28.86 -20.98 9.99
C GLN A 221 28.45 -20.23 8.73
N LYS A 222 28.74 -20.75 7.54
CA LYS A 222 28.29 -20.17 6.25
C LYS A 222 26.79 -20.33 6.10
N GLU A 223 26.25 -21.49 6.38
CA GLU A 223 24.82 -21.80 6.30
C GLU A 223 24.00 -20.93 7.26
N LEU A 224 24.44 -20.79 8.52
CA LEU A 224 23.78 -19.91 9.49
C LEU A 224 23.88 -18.42 9.11
N ARG A 225 24.99 -17.97 8.52
CA ARG A 225 25.11 -16.59 7.99
C ARG A 225 24.14 -16.39 6.84
N HIS A 226 24.06 -17.32 5.90
CA HIS A 226 23.12 -17.24 4.78
C HIS A 226 21.68 -17.15 5.29
N LEU A 227 21.24 -18.03 6.18
CA LEU A 227 19.90 -17.99 6.79
C LEU A 227 19.61 -16.66 7.50
N ARG A 228 20.60 -16.08 8.17
CA ARG A 228 20.48 -14.76 8.82
C ARG A 228 20.36 -13.65 7.78
N ASP A 229 21.23 -13.65 6.77
CA ASP A 229 21.32 -12.57 5.77
C ASP A 229 20.07 -12.49 4.88
N ILE A 230 19.41 -13.64 4.64
CA ILE A 230 18.09 -13.69 3.99
C ILE A 230 16.92 -13.47 4.96
N GLY A 231 17.23 -13.28 6.25
CA GLY A 231 16.27 -12.88 7.28
C GLY A 231 15.35 -13.99 7.80
N LEU A 232 15.75 -15.26 7.71
CA LEU A 232 14.97 -16.41 8.24
C LEU A 232 15.27 -16.68 9.72
N ILE A 233 16.49 -16.39 10.16
CA ILE A 233 16.89 -16.47 11.56
C ILE A 233 17.50 -15.14 12.03
N LYS A 234 17.53 -14.94 13.33
CA LYS A 234 18.19 -13.81 14.00
C LYS A 234 19.15 -14.37 15.04
N ASN A 235 20.40 -13.96 14.98
CA ASN A 235 21.39 -14.36 15.95
C ASN A 235 21.37 -13.43 17.18
N ARG A 236 21.54 -14.02 18.37
CA ARG A 236 21.66 -13.30 19.66
C ARG A 236 23.09 -12.84 19.92
N LYS A 237 24.09 -13.52 19.32
CA LYS A 237 25.51 -13.21 19.40
C LYS A 237 26.16 -13.30 18.01
N PRO A 238 27.31 -12.68 17.79
CA PRO A 238 28.04 -12.85 16.53
C PRO A 238 28.33 -14.33 16.24
N ILE A 239 28.10 -14.76 15.01
CA ILE A 239 28.32 -16.19 14.61
C ILE A 239 29.80 -16.59 14.78
N THR A 240 30.71 -15.61 14.72
CA THR A 240 32.14 -15.81 14.98
C THR A 240 32.45 -16.24 16.42
N ASP A 241 31.60 -15.86 17.37
CA ASP A 241 31.79 -16.02 18.80
C ASP A 241 31.09 -17.29 19.36
N LEU A 242 30.53 -18.12 18.47
CA LEU A 242 29.92 -19.38 18.88
C LEU A 242 30.96 -20.34 19.46
N PRO A 243 30.66 -21.03 20.58
CA PRO A 243 31.54 -22.03 21.16
C PRO A 243 31.73 -23.23 20.21
N ALA A 244 32.68 -24.09 20.52
CA ALA A 244 32.97 -25.30 19.74
C ALA A 244 31.76 -26.25 19.63
N SER A 245 30.91 -26.26 20.65
CA SER A 245 29.61 -26.93 20.69
C SER A 245 28.58 -25.97 21.26
N PHE A 246 27.42 -25.87 20.64
CA PHE A 246 26.34 -24.92 21.00
C PHE A 246 24.97 -25.49 20.65
N LYS A 247 23.90 -24.91 21.22
CA LYS A 247 22.52 -25.23 20.88
C LYS A 247 21.92 -24.11 20.04
N LEU A 248 21.21 -24.46 18.94
CA LEU A 248 20.62 -23.48 18.07
C LEU A 248 19.67 -22.51 18.77
N GLY A 249 18.79 -23.02 19.63
CA GLY A 249 17.79 -22.21 20.34
C GLY A 249 18.36 -21.30 21.43
N GLU A 250 19.61 -21.48 21.86
CA GLU A 250 20.28 -20.57 22.80
C GLU A 250 20.89 -19.36 22.13
N ASP A 251 21.38 -19.53 20.89
CA ASP A 251 22.12 -18.50 20.17
C ASP A 251 21.36 -17.86 18.99
N PHE A 252 20.25 -18.50 18.55
CA PHE A 252 19.45 -18.04 17.42
C PHE A 252 17.95 -18.04 17.74
N ASP A 253 17.24 -17.11 17.13
CA ASP A 253 15.78 -17.05 17.10
C ASP A 253 15.29 -17.18 15.65
N MET A 254 14.18 -17.91 15.45
CA MET A 254 13.50 -17.94 14.17
C MET A 254 12.67 -16.66 14.01
N THR A 255 12.74 -16.04 12.83
CA THR A 255 11.93 -14.89 12.50
C THR A 255 10.52 -15.28 12.03
N ALA A 256 9.58 -14.34 11.99
CA ALA A 256 8.26 -14.57 11.39
C ALA A 256 8.37 -15.05 9.93
N LYS A 257 9.37 -14.55 9.17
CA LYS A 257 9.68 -15.01 7.82
C LYS A 257 10.16 -16.46 7.79
N GLY A 258 10.97 -16.88 8.77
CA GLY A 258 11.45 -18.25 8.91
C GLY A 258 10.31 -19.23 9.19
N TYR A 259 9.39 -18.89 10.10
CA TYR A 259 8.19 -19.69 10.36
C TYR A 259 7.30 -19.82 9.13
N SER A 260 7.02 -18.71 8.44
CA SER A 260 6.24 -18.72 7.18
C SER A 260 6.92 -19.56 6.09
N HIS A 261 8.24 -19.52 6.02
CA HIS A 261 9.00 -20.32 5.07
C HIS A 261 8.80 -21.80 5.30
N LEU A 262 8.91 -22.29 6.53
CA LEU A 262 8.70 -23.69 6.87
C LEU A 262 7.25 -24.18 6.67
N GLN A 263 6.25 -23.30 6.86
CA GLN A 263 4.85 -23.67 6.61
C GLN A 263 4.54 -23.94 5.13
N ASN A 264 5.33 -23.35 4.25
CA ASN A 264 5.10 -23.43 2.80
C ASN A 264 6.02 -24.48 2.10
N VAL A 265 7.00 -25.07 2.81
CA VAL A 265 7.83 -26.17 2.28
C VAL A 265 7.12 -27.49 2.54
N ALA A 266 7.08 -28.36 1.54
CA ALA A 266 6.54 -29.71 1.69
C ALA A 266 7.19 -30.43 2.89
N PRO A 267 6.42 -31.24 3.65
CA PRO A 267 6.97 -32.03 4.75
C PRO A 267 8.09 -32.95 4.23
N ALA A 268 9.05 -33.24 5.09
CA ALA A 268 10.11 -34.18 4.73
C ALA A 268 9.51 -35.54 4.40
N PRO A 269 10.10 -36.33 3.48
CA PRO A 269 9.60 -37.69 3.20
C PRO A 269 9.66 -38.51 4.50
N GLY A 270 8.47 -38.80 5.06
CA GLY A 270 8.29 -39.53 6.31
C GLY A 270 7.59 -38.78 7.44
N GLU A 271 7.28 -37.48 7.29
CA GLU A 271 6.41 -36.75 8.21
C GLU A 271 4.95 -36.82 7.74
N GLU A 272 4.09 -37.46 8.52
CA GLU A 272 2.63 -37.36 8.33
C GLU A 272 2.16 -35.91 8.64
N PRO A 273 1.26 -35.34 7.85
CA PRO A 273 0.70 -34.02 8.14
C PRO A 273 -0.06 -34.11 9.48
N GLY A 274 0.45 -33.42 10.49
CA GLY A 274 -0.21 -33.34 11.79
C GLY A 274 -1.65 -32.83 11.60
N THR A 275 -2.61 -33.66 12.00
CA THR A 275 -4.03 -33.33 12.13
C THR A 275 -4.21 -32.17 13.12
N PRO A 276 -5.19 -31.25 12.88
CA PRO A 276 -5.38 -30.01 13.64
C PRO A 276 -5.78 -30.24 15.10
#